data_d7a52e063c1336887397caed4b45430c
#
_entry.id   d7a52e063c1336887397caed4b45430c
#
_cell.length_a   1.000
_cell.length_b   1.000
_cell.length_c   1.000
_cell.angle_alpha   90.00
_cell.angle_beta   90.00
_cell.angle_gamma   90.00
#
_symmetry.space_group_name_H-M   'P 1'
#
loop_
_entity.id
_entity.type
_entity.pdbx_description
1 polymer ?
#
loop_
_entity_poly.entity_id
_entity_poly.type
_entity_poly.pdbx_seq_one_letter_code
_entity_poly.pdbx_strand_id
1 'polypeptide(L)'
;MKNRLSGAASLILLLFTLTAYSTYPADTSPAPAAPSLVAGSSYAFSSDAALAMSAVQYQKNQAAGFCSLTSGVTNEALTHALDPDAEVAEPKGISLVMVGDMLMHTKVLESGEQADGSYNFDHLFKYVGEEIAGADLALVNQETILGGTELGLSSYPNFNSPYEVGDAEVKAGFDVILQATNHALDKGASGITNDINFWKNNYPDIAYLGINDSQDRKDNYIYTYTKDGITISILNYTFGTNGISVPSDMPCAVDYLNEDKVVSDIQKAHELSDFVIVCPHWGTEYKFTTDSYQQKWTKIFLENDVDLVIGAHPHVIEPIEMVTDENDGDQMLVYYSLGNFVNGTESTTGTLADRMVGGIAEVNIGYTSDGSVGITSYDVAPIVCHMGYGTDYTVYYLDDYTEELAAQNRILDQDPTFSLDYCRQLVQNVWGK
;
A
#
# COMPACT_ATOMS: atom_id res chain seq x y z
N MET A 1 58.41 50.98 -20.04
CA MET A 1 58.77 50.31 -21.33
C MET A 1 57.86 49.13 -21.45
N LYS A 2 56.82 49.24 -22.30
CA LYS A 2 56.57 48.47 -23.52
C LYS A 2 56.55 46.95 -23.26
N ASN A 3 55.52 46.16 -23.55
CA ASN A 3 54.53 46.24 -24.62
C ASN A 3 53.32 45.34 -24.34
N ARG A 4 52.23 45.73 -24.91
CA ARG A 4 50.99 44.98 -25.15
C ARG A 4 51.23 43.71 -25.99
N LEU A 5 50.37 42.69 -25.82
CA LEU A 5 49.64 42.10 -26.93
C LEU A 5 48.47 41.23 -26.40
N SER A 6 47.38 41.58 -26.91
CA SER A 6 46.06 41.05 -27.02
C SER A 6 46.02 39.65 -27.66
N GLY A 7 45.12 38.81 -27.25
CA GLY A 7 44.73 37.57 -27.91
C GLY A 7 43.38 37.10 -27.41
N ALA A 8 42.31 37.52 -28.09
CA ALA A 8 41.00 36.96 -27.96
C ALA A 8 40.99 35.55 -28.52
N ALA A 9 40.48 34.59 -27.81
CA ALA A 9 40.15 33.28 -28.34
C ALA A 9 38.73 32.90 -27.88
N SER A 10 37.94 32.69 -28.89
CA SER A 10 36.53 32.42 -28.91
C SER A 10 36.05 31.27 -28.07
N LEU A 11 34.92 31.55 -27.45
CA LEU A 11 34.01 30.59 -26.85
C LEU A 11 33.42 29.71 -27.96
N ILE A 12 33.70 28.41 -27.95
CA ILE A 12 32.91 27.40 -28.69
C ILE A 12 32.14 26.58 -27.69
N LEU A 13 30.86 26.88 -27.62
CA LEU A 13 29.86 26.13 -26.90
C LEU A 13 29.46 24.93 -27.78
N LEU A 14 29.88 23.72 -27.42
CA LEU A 14 29.39 22.50 -28.05
C LEU A 14 28.22 21.96 -27.18
N LEU A 15 27.01 22.23 -27.65
CA LEU A 15 25.82 21.50 -27.25
C LEU A 15 25.87 20.09 -27.89
N PHE A 16 26.02 19.06 -27.11
CA PHE A 16 25.67 17.70 -27.51
C PHE A 16 24.25 17.39 -26.97
N THR A 17 23.25 17.55 -27.82
CA THR A 17 21.94 16.92 -27.64
C THR A 17 22.03 15.50 -28.17
N LEU A 18 22.12 14.50 -27.31
CA LEU A 18 21.86 13.12 -27.69
C LEU A 18 20.37 12.85 -27.54
N THR A 19 19.63 12.95 -28.62
CA THR A 19 18.31 12.33 -28.77
C THR A 19 18.52 10.91 -29.27
N ALA A 20 18.41 9.94 -28.39
CA ALA A 20 18.28 8.56 -28.79
C ALA A 20 16.79 8.26 -29.01
N TYR A 21 16.34 8.36 -30.25
CA TYR A 21 15.06 7.78 -30.67
C TYR A 21 15.28 6.29 -30.92
N SER A 22 14.74 5.45 -30.04
CA SER A 22 14.55 4.03 -30.34
C SER A 22 13.21 3.89 -31.06
N THR A 23 13.27 3.70 -32.37
CA THR A 23 12.10 3.34 -33.19
C THR A 23 11.92 1.82 -33.13
N TYR A 24 10.93 1.35 -32.40
CA TYR A 24 10.38 0.01 -32.61
C TYR A 24 9.32 0.07 -33.71
N PRO A 25 9.31 -0.87 -34.65
CA PRO A 25 8.28 -0.93 -35.67
C PRO A 25 6.92 -1.32 -35.06
N ALA A 26 5.88 -0.64 -35.50
CA ALA A 26 4.50 -0.95 -35.13
C ALA A 26 4.12 -2.35 -35.65
N ASP A 27 3.77 -3.24 -34.76
CA ASP A 27 3.18 -4.54 -35.09
C ASP A 27 1.69 -4.32 -35.42
N THR A 28 1.33 -4.59 -36.67
CA THR A 28 -0.03 -4.51 -37.20
C THR A 28 -0.66 -5.90 -37.20
N SER A 29 -0.85 -6.50 -36.03
CA SER A 29 -1.67 -7.71 -35.89
C SER A 29 -3.06 -7.33 -35.37
N PRO A 30 -4.15 -7.90 -35.95
CA PRO A 30 -5.49 -7.59 -35.46
C PRO A 30 -5.74 -8.22 -34.10
N ALA A 31 -6.37 -7.42 -33.22
CA ALA A 31 -6.75 -7.83 -31.86
C ALA A 31 -7.60 -9.12 -31.89
N PRO A 32 -7.36 -10.07 -30.99
CA PRO A 32 -8.25 -11.21 -30.80
C PRO A 32 -9.58 -10.75 -30.21
N ALA A 33 -10.66 -11.36 -30.73
CA ALA A 33 -12.02 -11.10 -30.29
C ALA A 33 -12.21 -11.47 -28.81
N ALA A 34 -12.92 -10.61 -28.10
CA ALA A 34 -13.28 -10.82 -26.70
C ALA A 34 -14.00 -12.14 -26.47
N PRO A 35 -13.65 -12.93 -25.44
CA PRO A 35 -14.41 -14.12 -25.10
C PRO A 35 -15.78 -13.72 -24.53
N SER A 36 -16.81 -14.34 -25.02
CA SER A 36 -18.18 -14.21 -24.54
C SER A 36 -18.30 -14.71 -23.11
N LEU A 37 -18.87 -13.89 -22.24
CA LEU A 37 -19.30 -14.24 -20.90
C LEU A 37 -20.16 -15.50 -20.90
N VAL A 38 -19.64 -16.58 -20.33
CA VAL A 38 -20.44 -17.73 -19.91
C VAL A 38 -20.90 -17.47 -18.50
N ALA A 39 -22.17 -17.18 -18.32
CA ALA A 39 -22.83 -17.10 -17.05
C ALA A 39 -22.90 -18.49 -16.39
N GLY A 40 -22.50 -18.59 -15.13
CA GLY A 40 -23.01 -19.60 -14.23
C GLY A 40 -22.01 -20.56 -13.62
N SER A 41 -21.52 -20.22 -12.44
CA SER A 41 -21.39 -21.19 -11.35
C SER A 41 -21.77 -20.50 -10.06
N SER A 42 -22.98 -20.80 -9.57
CA SER A 42 -23.44 -20.43 -8.24
C SER A 42 -22.74 -21.34 -7.24
N TYR A 43 -21.80 -20.81 -6.48
CA TYR A 43 -21.28 -21.47 -5.29
C TYR A 43 -22.34 -21.36 -4.19
N ALA A 44 -22.82 -22.51 -3.72
CA ALA A 44 -23.72 -22.60 -2.58
C ALA A 44 -22.89 -22.41 -1.29
N PHE A 45 -23.03 -21.26 -0.66
CA PHE A 45 -22.57 -21.06 0.72
C PHE A 45 -23.31 -22.01 1.66
N SER A 46 -22.62 -22.47 2.71
CA SER A 46 -23.27 -23.23 3.77
C SER A 46 -24.36 -22.36 4.42
N SER A 47 -25.50 -22.96 4.76
CA SER A 47 -26.67 -22.26 5.28
C SER A 47 -26.42 -21.41 6.54
N ASP A 48 -25.38 -21.71 7.28
CA ASP A 48 -25.09 -21.10 8.59
C ASP A 48 -24.32 -19.75 8.46
N ALA A 49 -23.43 -19.63 7.49
CA ALA A 49 -22.73 -18.36 7.21
C ALA A 49 -23.67 -17.31 6.60
N ALA A 50 -24.58 -17.74 5.71
CA ALA A 50 -25.60 -16.86 5.13
C ALA A 50 -26.62 -16.37 6.19
N LEU A 51 -26.92 -17.17 7.22
CA LEU A 51 -27.79 -16.78 8.32
C LEU A 51 -27.12 -15.78 9.26
N ALA A 52 -25.83 -15.92 9.55
CA ALA A 52 -25.08 -14.96 10.37
C ALA A 52 -24.95 -13.58 9.70
N MET A 53 -24.61 -13.55 8.41
CA MET A 53 -24.54 -12.29 7.64
C MET A 53 -25.92 -11.61 7.53
N SER A 54 -27.03 -12.37 7.39
CA SER A 54 -28.36 -11.78 7.34
C SER A 54 -28.82 -11.22 8.68
N ALA A 55 -28.35 -11.75 9.80
CA ALA A 55 -28.69 -11.27 11.15
C ALA A 55 -28.01 -9.92 11.47
N VAL A 56 -26.74 -9.77 11.10
CA VAL A 56 -25.99 -8.50 11.25
C VAL A 56 -26.57 -7.42 10.35
N GLN A 57 -26.89 -7.75 9.10
CA GLN A 57 -27.52 -6.82 8.17
C GLN A 57 -28.94 -6.43 8.60
N TYR A 58 -29.68 -7.37 9.22
CA TYR A 58 -31.00 -7.11 9.76
C TYR A 58 -30.97 -6.13 10.96
N GLN A 59 -29.98 -6.25 11.86
CA GLN A 59 -29.76 -5.29 12.95
C GLN A 59 -29.38 -3.90 12.45
N LYS A 60 -28.50 -3.80 11.46
CA LYS A 60 -28.15 -2.52 10.80
C LYS A 60 -29.36 -1.88 10.12
N ASN A 61 -30.20 -2.67 9.47
CA ASN A 61 -31.42 -2.18 8.80
C ASN A 61 -32.55 -1.80 9.76
N GLN A 62 -32.64 -2.41 10.94
CA GLN A 62 -33.57 -1.98 12.02
C GLN A 62 -33.17 -0.60 12.58
N ALA A 63 -31.89 -0.35 12.76
CA ALA A 63 -31.38 0.95 13.20
C ALA A 63 -31.64 2.06 12.16
N ALA A 64 -31.73 1.70 10.87
CA ALA A 64 -31.98 2.63 9.76
C ALA A 64 -33.46 2.80 9.38
N GLY A 65 -34.39 2.14 10.04
CA GLY A 65 -35.85 2.34 9.83
C GLY A 65 -36.40 1.77 8.50
N PHE A 66 -35.71 0.89 7.82
CA PHE A 66 -36.16 0.27 6.58
C PHE A 66 -36.66 -1.17 6.81
N CYS A 67 -37.95 -1.40 6.63
CA CYS A 67 -38.56 -2.73 6.62
C CYS A 67 -39.09 -3.07 5.23
N SER A 68 -38.44 -4.04 4.55
CA SER A 68 -39.03 -4.70 3.37
C SER A 68 -38.92 -6.21 3.55
N LEU A 69 -40.08 -6.87 3.54
CA LEU A 69 -40.24 -8.28 3.77
C LEU A 69 -39.83 -9.11 2.54
N THR A 70 -38.88 -10.04 2.71
CA THR A 70 -38.78 -11.20 1.84
C THR A 70 -39.34 -12.43 2.59
N SER A 71 -40.35 -13.04 1.98
CA SER A 71 -41.11 -14.19 2.51
C SER A 71 -40.25 -15.47 2.42
N GLY A 72 -40.10 -16.17 3.55
CA GLY A 72 -39.60 -17.53 3.55
C GLY A 72 -38.89 -18.06 4.80
N VAL A 73 -38.68 -17.26 5.83
CA VAL A 73 -38.05 -17.72 7.10
C VAL A 73 -39.09 -17.75 8.20
N THR A 74 -39.33 -18.92 8.83
CA THR A 74 -40.28 -19.07 9.91
C THR A 74 -39.72 -18.47 11.21
N ASN A 75 -40.62 -17.85 12.03
CA ASN A 75 -40.24 -17.23 13.28
C ASN A 75 -39.53 -18.16 14.29
N GLU A 76 -39.70 -19.48 14.19
CA GLU A 76 -39.01 -20.45 15.06
C GLU A 76 -37.50 -20.60 14.74
N ALA A 77 -37.08 -20.45 13.47
CA ALA A 77 -35.67 -20.46 13.10
C ALA A 77 -34.95 -19.21 13.57
N LEU A 78 -35.63 -18.06 13.61
CA LEU A 78 -35.07 -16.80 14.12
C LEU A 78 -34.89 -16.80 15.65
N THR A 79 -35.77 -17.44 16.42
CA THR A 79 -35.69 -17.46 17.89
C THR A 79 -34.60 -18.40 18.41
N HIS A 80 -34.18 -19.42 17.65
CA HIS A 80 -33.05 -20.28 18.02
C HIS A 80 -31.70 -19.69 17.65
N ALA A 81 -31.65 -18.72 16.71
CA ALA A 81 -30.42 -18.02 16.30
C ALA A 81 -30.12 -16.79 17.17
N LEU A 82 -31.02 -16.37 18.04
CA LEU A 82 -30.88 -15.22 18.92
C LEU A 82 -30.98 -15.68 20.40
N ASP A 83 -30.05 -16.52 20.84
CA ASP A 83 -29.75 -16.67 22.26
C ASP A 83 -28.95 -15.42 22.66
N PRO A 84 -29.51 -14.49 23.46
CA PRO A 84 -28.80 -13.28 23.85
C PRO A 84 -27.59 -13.57 24.78
N ASP A 85 -27.46 -14.80 25.27
CA ASP A 85 -26.36 -15.28 26.09
C ASP A 85 -25.41 -16.22 25.31
N ALA A 86 -25.64 -16.47 24.02
CA ALA A 86 -24.66 -17.17 23.19
C ALA A 86 -23.47 -16.21 23.00
N GLU A 87 -22.38 -16.48 23.69
CA GLU A 87 -21.06 -15.92 23.34
C GLU A 87 -20.84 -16.24 21.87
N VAL A 88 -21.00 -15.24 21.00
CA VAL A 88 -20.55 -15.35 19.62
C VAL A 88 -19.04 -15.49 19.72
N ALA A 89 -18.54 -16.72 19.54
CA ALA A 89 -17.12 -16.94 19.54
C ALA A 89 -16.53 -16.02 18.48
N GLU A 90 -15.63 -15.14 18.89
CA GLU A 90 -14.84 -14.31 17.98
C GLU A 90 -14.28 -15.22 16.88
N PRO A 91 -14.37 -14.83 15.61
CA PRO A 91 -13.81 -15.64 14.54
C PRO A 91 -12.33 -15.83 14.81
N LYS A 92 -11.90 -17.10 14.91
CA LYS A 92 -10.49 -17.43 15.11
C LYS A 92 -9.74 -17.10 13.82
N GLY A 93 -8.80 -16.16 13.91
CA GLY A 93 -8.01 -15.74 12.75
C GLY A 93 -7.31 -14.42 13.01
N ILE A 94 -6.71 -13.91 11.95
CA ILE A 94 -5.97 -12.64 11.91
C ILE A 94 -6.68 -11.72 10.94
N SER A 95 -7.13 -10.56 11.42
CA SER A 95 -7.55 -9.44 10.58
C SER A 95 -6.33 -8.59 10.26
N LEU A 96 -6.06 -8.38 8.97
CA LEU A 96 -4.96 -7.58 8.48
C LEU A 96 -5.49 -6.43 7.64
N VAL A 97 -4.94 -5.23 7.86
CA VAL A 97 -5.13 -4.08 6.98
C VAL A 97 -3.79 -3.56 6.49
N MET A 98 -3.75 -3.07 5.25
CA MET A 98 -2.59 -2.38 4.71
C MET A 98 -3.02 -1.15 3.92
N VAL A 99 -2.31 -0.03 4.13
CA VAL A 99 -2.44 1.19 3.33
C VAL A 99 -1.28 1.34 2.37
N GLY A 100 -1.50 2.08 1.28
CA GLY A 100 -0.51 2.33 0.24
C GLY A 100 0.56 3.36 0.64
N ASP A 101 1.02 4.13 -0.35
CA ASP A 101 2.21 4.98 -0.25
C ASP A 101 1.99 6.19 0.67
N MET A 102 2.82 6.29 1.72
CA MET A 102 2.93 7.45 2.60
C MET A 102 4.01 8.38 2.06
N LEU A 103 3.60 9.40 1.28
CA LEU A 103 4.52 10.33 0.61
C LEU A 103 4.49 11.70 1.26
N MET A 104 5.55 12.05 1.97
CA MET A 104 5.69 13.30 2.72
C MET A 104 6.18 14.45 1.81
N HIS A 105 5.35 14.82 0.83
CA HIS A 105 5.58 16.01 0.02
C HIS A 105 5.56 17.30 0.84
N THR A 106 6.06 18.40 0.28
CA THR A 106 6.13 19.72 0.96
C THR A 106 4.83 20.10 1.64
N LYS A 107 3.69 19.99 0.95
CA LYS A 107 2.39 20.37 1.53
C LYS A 107 1.94 19.46 2.67
N VAL A 108 2.33 18.19 2.65
CA VAL A 108 2.08 17.25 3.76
C VAL A 108 2.93 17.64 4.95
N LEU A 109 4.25 17.91 4.75
CA LEU A 109 5.14 18.38 5.81
C LEU A 109 4.63 19.68 6.44
N GLU A 110 4.24 20.67 5.61
CA GLU A 110 3.66 21.94 6.06
C GLU A 110 2.37 21.75 6.89
N SER A 111 1.56 20.73 6.58
CA SER A 111 0.31 20.46 7.30
C SER A 111 0.54 20.03 8.75
N GLY A 112 1.70 19.43 9.03
CA GLY A 112 2.08 18.98 10.36
C GLY A 112 2.82 20.03 11.20
N GLU A 113 3.30 21.13 10.59
CA GLU A 113 4.11 22.14 11.29
C GLU A 113 3.28 22.87 12.35
N GLN A 114 3.82 22.95 13.57
CA GLN A 114 3.20 23.61 14.71
C GLN A 114 3.81 25.00 14.93
N ALA A 115 3.08 25.88 15.63
CA ALA A 115 3.49 27.25 15.88
C ALA A 115 4.80 27.38 16.68
N ASP A 116 5.21 26.36 17.41
CA ASP A 116 6.46 26.28 18.16
C ASP A 116 7.62 25.65 17.38
N GLY A 117 7.38 25.26 16.13
CA GLY A 117 8.36 24.63 15.24
C GLY A 117 8.47 23.11 15.39
N SER A 118 7.65 22.50 16.22
CA SER A 118 7.49 21.04 16.26
C SER A 118 6.55 20.55 15.15
N TYR A 119 6.38 19.23 15.00
CA TYR A 119 5.49 18.61 14.03
C TYR A 119 4.45 17.73 14.71
N ASN A 120 3.27 17.60 14.10
CA ASN A 120 2.25 16.64 14.47
C ASN A 120 1.45 16.24 13.23
N PHE A 121 1.37 14.93 12.95
CA PHE A 121 0.70 14.38 11.77
C PHE A 121 -0.54 13.52 12.12
N ASP A 122 -1.02 13.55 13.35
CA ASP A 122 -2.19 12.77 13.80
C ASP A 122 -3.43 13.01 12.91
N HIS A 123 -3.56 14.22 12.39
CA HIS A 123 -4.70 14.62 11.55
C HIS A 123 -4.80 13.83 10.24
N LEU A 124 -3.70 13.28 9.74
CA LEU A 124 -3.69 12.48 8.51
C LEU A 124 -4.55 11.22 8.63
N PHE A 125 -4.65 10.64 9.82
CA PHE A 125 -5.35 9.39 10.12
C PHE A 125 -6.75 9.58 10.74
N LYS A 126 -7.20 10.81 10.86
CA LYS A 126 -8.38 11.19 11.67
C LYS A 126 -9.65 10.40 11.36
N TYR A 127 -9.90 10.04 10.11
CA TYR A 127 -11.14 9.38 9.69
C TYR A 127 -10.99 7.90 9.36
N VAL A 128 -9.74 7.40 9.33
CA VAL A 128 -9.43 6.01 9.00
C VAL A 128 -8.71 5.28 10.14
N GLY A 129 -8.27 6.00 11.18
CA GLY A 129 -7.48 5.44 12.28
C GLY A 129 -8.24 4.43 13.14
N GLU A 130 -9.57 4.50 13.23
CA GLU A 130 -10.36 3.51 13.97
C GLU A 130 -10.29 2.12 13.31
N GLU A 131 -10.34 2.05 11.98
CA GLU A 131 -10.19 0.82 11.22
C GLU A 131 -8.79 0.25 11.34
N ILE A 132 -7.77 1.12 11.18
CA ILE A 132 -6.36 0.75 11.30
C ILE A 132 -6.08 0.14 12.68
N ALA A 133 -6.48 0.84 13.76
CA ALA A 133 -6.30 0.38 15.13
C ALA A 133 -7.19 -0.82 15.50
N GLY A 134 -8.25 -1.07 14.75
CA GLY A 134 -9.18 -2.17 14.96
C GLY A 134 -8.73 -3.50 14.38
N ALA A 135 -7.76 -3.50 13.47
CA ALA A 135 -7.18 -4.71 12.91
C ALA A 135 -6.22 -5.39 13.91
N ASP A 136 -6.00 -6.69 13.73
CA ASP A 136 -5.01 -7.42 14.52
C ASP A 136 -3.59 -7.11 14.07
N LEU A 137 -3.43 -6.70 12.81
CA LEU A 137 -2.17 -6.32 12.21
C LEU A 137 -2.39 -5.25 11.15
N ALA A 138 -1.82 -4.08 11.36
CA ALA A 138 -1.91 -2.95 10.46
C ALA A 138 -0.54 -2.62 9.83
N LEU A 139 -0.49 -2.51 8.50
CA LEU A 139 0.71 -2.25 7.73
C LEU A 139 0.62 -0.91 6.99
N VAL A 140 1.73 -0.18 6.90
CA VAL A 140 1.86 1.02 6.07
C VAL A 140 3.11 0.93 5.18
N ASN A 141 2.97 1.33 3.90
CA ASN A 141 4.14 1.55 3.05
C ASN A 141 4.67 2.96 3.29
N GLN A 142 5.59 3.10 4.27
CA GLN A 142 6.27 4.36 4.59
C GLN A 142 7.33 4.61 3.52
N GLU A 143 6.95 5.33 2.45
CA GLU A 143 7.80 5.46 1.27
C GLU A 143 8.97 6.40 1.50
N THR A 144 8.77 7.46 2.29
CA THR A 144 9.79 8.47 2.55
C THR A 144 10.53 8.21 3.85
N ILE A 145 11.88 8.19 3.78
CA ILE A 145 12.74 7.89 4.93
C ILE A 145 12.51 8.84 6.11
N LEU A 146 12.50 8.31 7.34
CA LEU A 146 12.41 9.07 8.59
C LEU A 146 13.82 9.45 9.08
N GLY A 147 14.51 10.30 8.31
CA GLY A 147 15.89 10.70 8.65
C GLY A 147 15.99 11.77 9.72
N GLY A 148 14.86 12.35 10.15
CA GLY A 148 14.80 13.39 11.18
C GLY A 148 15.13 14.80 10.68
N THR A 149 14.82 15.80 11.51
CA THR A 149 15.05 17.22 11.19
C THR A 149 16.53 17.57 11.09
N GLU A 150 17.41 16.83 11.75
CA GLU A 150 18.86 17.02 11.73
C GLU A 150 19.51 16.77 10.35
N LEU A 151 18.88 15.95 9.49
CA LEU A 151 19.32 15.77 8.11
C LEU A 151 18.69 16.76 7.13
N GLY A 152 17.88 17.69 7.65
CA GLY A 152 17.15 18.69 6.87
C GLY A 152 15.95 18.08 6.13
N LEU A 153 14.73 18.50 6.50
CA LEU A 153 13.50 18.05 5.86
C LEU A 153 13.50 18.43 4.37
N SER A 154 13.01 17.54 3.54
CA SER A 154 12.97 17.74 2.10
C SER A 154 11.88 16.90 1.45
N SER A 155 11.41 17.36 0.31
CA SER A 155 10.43 16.72 -0.56
C SER A 155 11.10 16.20 -1.84
N TYR A 156 10.29 15.89 -2.85
CA TYR A 156 10.79 15.44 -4.15
C TYR A 156 11.92 16.35 -4.69
N PRO A 157 13.00 15.80 -5.30
CA PRO A 157 13.18 14.37 -5.62
C PRO A 157 13.84 13.52 -4.52
N ASN A 158 14.37 14.10 -3.46
CA ASN A 158 15.09 13.39 -2.39
C ASN A 158 14.41 13.70 -1.05
N PHE A 159 13.49 12.83 -0.65
CA PHE A 159 12.69 13.02 0.55
C PHE A 159 13.48 12.88 1.84
N ASN A 160 12.99 13.54 2.87
CA ASN A 160 13.35 13.30 4.26
C ASN A 160 12.24 13.81 5.17
N SER A 161 11.75 12.94 6.03
CA SER A 161 10.64 13.20 6.93
C SER A 161 11.10 13.34 8.38
N PRO A 162 10.38 14.13 9.20
CA PRO A 162 10.62 14.18 10.63
C PRO A 162 10.10 12.90 11.30
N TYR A 163 10.60 12.58 12.50
CA TYR A 163 10.23 11.38 13.26
C TYR A 163 8.76 11.38 13.70
N GLU A 164 8.15 12.53 13.83
CA GLU A 164 6.74 12.70 14.21
C GLU A 164 5.77 12.10 13.19
N VAL A 165 6.22 11.76 11.98
CA VAL A 165 5.45 10.94 11.04
C VAL A 165 5.30 9.54 11.61
N GLY A 166 6.41 8.90 12.03
CA GLY A 166 6.38 7.60 12.68
C GLY A 166 5.62 7.60 14.01
N ASP A 167 5.74 8.68 14.82
CA ASP A 167 4.94 8.85 16.04
C ASP A 167 3.43 8.81 15.72
N ALA A 168 3.02 9.46 14.63
CA ALA A 168 1.63 9.50 14.19
C ALA A 168 1.15 8.14 13.62
N GLU A 169 2.02 7.41 12.90
CA GLU A 169 1.73 6.05 12.42
C GLU A 169 1.48 5.08 13.59
N VAL A 170 2.36 5.08 14.60
CA VAL A 170 2.18 4.26 15.80
C VAL A 170 0.89 4.63 16.53
N LYS A 171 0.60 5.91 16.67
CA LYS A 171 -0.63 6.39 17.31
C LYS A 171 -1.88 6.03 16.53
N ALA A 172 -1.80 5.94 15.21
CA ALA A 172 -2.90 5.48 14.36
C ALA A 172 -3.15 3.98 14.48
N GLY A 173 -2.20 3.21 15.02
CA GLY A 173 -2.33 1.77 15.26
C GLY A 173 -1.57 0.88 14.28
N PHE A 174 -0.61 1.41 13.51
CA PHE A 174 0.23 0.58 12.66
C PHE A 174 1.24 -0.22 13.46
N ASP A 175 1.38 -1.50 13.12
CA ASP A 175 2.27 -2.47 13.74
C ASP A 175 3.51 -2.76 12.91
N VAL A 176 3.39 -2.62 11.57
CA VAL A 176 4.43 -2.96 10.60
C VAL A 176 4.65 -1.82 9.62
N ILE A 177 5.87 -1.32 9.59
CA ILE A 177 6.30 -0.23 8.72
C ILE A 177 7.16 -0.80 7.60
N LEU A 178 6.68 -0.70 6.37
CA LEU A 178 7.36 -1.21 5.17
C LEU A 178 8.21 -0.10 4.58
N GLN A 179 9.52 -0.31 4.50
CA GLN A 179 10.49 0.74 4.14
C GLN A 179 11.46 0.33 3.01
N ALA A 180 11.28 -0.87 2.41
CA ALA A 180 11.95 -1.18 1.15
C ALA A 180 11.27 -0.42 0.00
N THR A 181 11.67 0.82 -0.24
CA THR A 181 11.09 1.71 -1.23
C THR A 181 12.17 2.31 -2.14
N ASN A 182 11.77 2.94 -3.24
CA ASN A 182 12.69 3.67 -4.11
C ASN A 182 13.30 4.91 -3.44
N HIS A 183 12.70 5.41 -2.34
CA HIS A 183 13.16 6.55 -1.55
C HIS A 183 13.91 6.18 -0.27
N ALA A 184 14.14 4.89 0.00
CA ALA A 184 14.85 4.42 1.18
C ALA A 184 16.27 5.02 1.35
N LEU A 185 16.96 5.29 0.23
CA LEU A 185 18.33 5.82 0.25
C LEU A 185 18.46 7.33 0.00
N ASP A 186 17.38 8.10 0.04
CA ASP A 186 17.40 9.53 -0.25
C ASP A 186 18.31 10.35 0.68
N LYS A 187 18.59 9.84 1.87
CA LYS A 187 19.57 10.39 2.84
C LYS A 187 20.75 9.44 3.09
N GLY A 188 20.97 8.47 2.21
CA GLY A 188 22.07 7.51 2.27
C GLY A 188 22.13 6.74 3.59
N ALA A 189 23.33 6.31 3.99
CA ALA A 189 23.53 5.55 5.23
C ALA A 189 23.02 6.28 6.48
N SER A 190 23.12 7.62 6.52
CA SER A 190 22.67 8.40 7.67
C SER A 190 21.15 8.35 7.80
N GLY A 191 20.41 8.43 6.70
CA GLY A 191 18.95 8.29 6.72
C GLY A 191 18.52 6.93 7.28
N ILE A 192 19.08 5.84 6.73
CA ILE A 192 18.83 4.47 7.22
C ILE A 192 19.17 4.32 8.71
N THR A 193 20.32 4.86 9.15
CA THR A 193 20.75 4.75 10.53
C THR A 193 19.79 5.50 11.47
N ASN A 194 19.37 6.69 11.10
CA ASN A 194 18.49 7.52 11.90
C ASN A 194 17.11 6.88 12.03
N ASP A 195 16.56 6.42 10.92
CA ASP A 195 15.26 5.74 10.84
C ASP A 195 15.24 4.48 11.72
N ILE A 196 16.20 3.58 11.53
CA ILE A 196 16.31 2.35 12.34
C ILE A 196 16.48 2.69 13.84
N ASN A 197 17.28 3.71 14.17
CA ASN A 197 17.47 4.13 15.56
C ASN A 197 16.19 4.71 16.15
N PHE A 198 15.39 5.44 15.36
CA PHE A 198 14.10 5.94 15.80
C PHE A 198 13.19 4.79 16.22
N TRP A 199 12.99 3.78 15.39
CA TRP A 199 12.17 2.62 15.72
C TRP A 199 12.71 1.85 16.92
N LYS A 200 13.98 1.48 16.91
CA LYS A 200 14.61 0.71 18.01
C LYS A 200 14.53 1.38 19.38
N ASN A 201 14.69 2.72 19.41
CA ASN A 201 14.78 3.44 20.66
C ASN A 201 13.42 3.87 21.22
N ASN A 202 12.46 4.19 20.35
CA ASN A 202 11.18 4.73 20.78
C ASN A 202 10.04 3.69 20.71
N TYR A 203 10.09 2.75 19.75
CA TYR A 203 9.02 1.81 19.48
C TYR A 203 9.54 0.41 19.21
N PRO A 204 10.18 -0.26 20.20
CA PRO A 204 10.83 -1.56 20.00
C PRO A 204 9.86 -2.71 19.64
N ASP A 205 8.56 -2.51 19.88
CA ASP A 205 7.50 -3.48 19.56
C ASP A 205 6.96 -3.28 18.14
N ILE A 206 7.27 -2.18 17.46
CA ILE A 206 6.90 -1.93 16.07
C ILE A 206 7.90 -2.62 15.14
N ALA A 207 7.37 -3.37 14.17
CA ALA A 207 8.19 -3.98 13.15
C ALA A 207 8.50 -2.97 12.03
N TYR A 208 9.78 -2.77 11.71
CA TYR A 208 10.20 -2.08 10.50
C TYR A 208 10.88 -3.08 9.57
N LEU A 209 10.48 -3.11 8.29
CA LEU A 209 10.92 -4.09 7.30
C LEU A 209 11.54 -3.39 6.08
N GLY A 210 12.44 -4.12 5.41
CA GLY A 210 13.00 -3.68 4.13
C GLY A 210 14.25 -2.81 4.24
N ILE A 211 14.58 -2.29 5.44
CA ILE A 211 15.85 -1.61 5.74
C ILE A 211 16.61 -2.32 6.84
N ASN A 212 17.94 -2.31 6.77
CA ASN A 212 18.78 -3.12 7.63
C ASN A 212 20.03 -2.37 8.09
N ASP A 213 20.41 -2.55 9.36
CA ASP A 213 21.63 -2.01 9.96
C ASP A 213 22.80 -3.01 9.98
N SER A 214 22.54 -4.27 9.66
CA SER A 214 23.54 -5.33 9.66
C SER A 214 23.25 -6.40 8.59
N GLN A 215 24.31 -7.06 8.13
CA GLN A 215 24.17 -8.16 7.19
C GLN A 215 23.41 -9.34 7.81
N ASP A 216 23.62 -9.58 9.12
CA ASP A 216 22.92 -10.64 9.83
C ASP A 216 21.40 -10.41 9.84
N ARG A 217 20.96 -9.16 10.11
CA ARG A 217 19.54 -8.82 10.02
C ARG A 217 19.00 -9.06 8.62
N LYS A 218 19.69 -8.54 7.58
CA LYS A 218 19.30 -8.72 6.18
C LYS A 218 19.17 -10.19 5.77
N ASP A 219 20.07 -11.03 6.26
CA ASP A 219 20.13 -12.42 5.82
C ASP A 219 19.20 -13.34 6.63
N ASN A 220 18.92 -13.00 7.88
CA ASN A 220 18.30 -13.94 8.83
C ASN A 220 17.02 -13.44 9.50
N TYR A 221 16.67 -12.15 9.38
CA TYR A 221 15.46 -11.64 9.99
C TYR A 221 14.25 -11.87 9.07
N ILE A 222 13.29 -12.66 9.57
CA ILE A 222 11.96 -12.80 8.98
C ILE A 222 10.96 -12.37 10.07
N TYR A 223 10.13 -11.37 9.77
CA TYR A 223 9.09 -10.97 10.69
C TYR A 223 7.97 -12.00 10.72
N THR A 224 7.55 -12.37 11.92
CA THR A 224 6.42 -13.28 12.13
C THR A 224 5.44 -12.70 13.14
N TYR A 225 4.15 -12.91 12.91
CA TYR A 225 3.07 -12.59 13.84
C TYR A 225 2.22 -13.82 14.09
N THR A 226 1.86 -14.07 15.36
CA THR A 226 1.08 -15.25 15.73
C THR A 226 -0.16 -14.86 16.54
N LYS A 227 -1.33 -15.29 16.09
CA LYS A 227 -2.60 -15.18 16.81
C LYS A 227 -3.47 -16.41 16.54
N ASP A 228 -4.22 -16.87 17.53
CA ASP A 228 -5.17 -17.99 17.45
C ASP A 228 -4.58 -19.33 16.94
N GLY A 229 -3.27 -19.48 17.07
CA GLY A 229 -2.54 -20.66 16.59
C GLY A 229 -2.14 -20.59 15.12
N ILE A 230 -2.36 -19.44 14.45
CA ILE A 230 -1.92 -19.13 13.10
C ILE A 230 -0.69 -18.24 13.19
N THR A 231 0.37 -18.60 12.47
CA THR A 231 1.57 -17.78 12.33
C THR A 231 1.68 -17.30 10.89
N ILE A 232 1.85 -16.00 10.67
CA ILE A 232 2.10 -15.41 9.35
C ILE A 232 3.51 -14.83 9.29
N SER A 233 4.12 -14.83 8.11
CA SER A 233 5.39 -14.13 7.82
C SER A 233 5.16 -12.98 6.84
N ILE A 234 5.89 -11.87 7.01
CA ILE A 234 5.83 -10.71 6.11
C ILE A 234 7.22 -10.37 5.60
N LEU A 235 7.33 -10.24 4.28
CA LEU A 235 8.56 -9.88 3.56
C LEU A 235 8.33 -8.59 2.78
N ASN A 236 9.32 -7.68 2.76
CA ASN A 236 9.21 -6.39 2.06
C ASN A 236 10.46 -6.14 1.21
N TYR A 237 10.24 -5.81 -0.06
CA TYR A 237 11.31 -5.61 -1.05
C TYR A 237 11.00 -4.43 -1.98
N THR A 238 12.06 -3.78 -2.51
CA THR A 238 11.93 -2.75 -3.57
C THR A 238 12.60 -3.15 -4.87
N PHE A 239 12.08 -2.64 -5.99
CA PHE A 239 12.70 -2.79 -7.31
C PHE A 239 14.01 -2.01 -7.46
N GLY A 240 14.21 -0.95 -6.66
CA GLY A 240 15.37 -0.08 -6.79
C GLY A 240 15.32 1.11 -5.83
N THR A 241 16.33 1.99 -5.93
CA THR A 241 16.49 3.19 -5.09
C THR A 241 16.82 4.42 -5.94
N ASN A 242 16.01 4.68 -6.98
CA ASN A 242 16.11 5.85 -7.88
C ASN A 242 17.52 6.10 -8.43
N GLY A 243 18.29 5.03 -8.66
CA GLY A 243 19.67 5.10 -9.12
C GLY A 243 20.68 5.52 -8.05
N ILE A 244 20.25 5.71 -6.81
CA ILE A 244 21.17 5.92 -5.68
C ILE A 244 21.80 4.57 -5.32
N SER A 245 23.13 4.50 -5.39
CA SER A 245 23.84 3.28 -5.05
C SER A 245 23.81 3.00 -3.55
N VAL A 246 23.72 1.73 -3.19
CA VAL A 246 23.86 1.28 -1.80
C VAL A 246 25.21 1.76 -1.25
N PRO A 247 25.24 2.38 -0.06
CA PRO A 247 26.48 2.83 0.56
C PRO A 247 27.47 1.67 0.76
N SER A 248 28.74 1.88 0.42
CA SER A 248 29.77 0.83 0.51
C SER A 248 30.08 0.39 1.94
N ASP A 249 29.80 1.24 2.90
CA ASP A 249 29.93 1.00 4.34
C ASP A 249 28.67 0.37 4.96
N MET A 250 27.56 0.32 4.22
CA MET A 250 26.31 -0.31 4.62
C MET A 250 25.70 -1.14 3.46
N PRO A 251 26.36 -2.19 2.95
CA PRO A 251 25.90 -2.94 1.78
C PRO A 251 24.59 -3.71 2.02
N CYS A 252 24.19 -3.85 3.30
CA CYS A 252 22.95 -4.48 3.71
C CYS A 252 21.73 -3.53 3.74
N ALA A 253 21.90 -2.23 3.51
CA ALA A 253 20.96 -1.19 3.88
C ALA A 253 19.50 -1.41 3.42
N VAL A 254 19.26 -1.98 2.24
CA VAL A 254 17.92 -2.12 1.65
C VAL A 254 17.72 -3.52 1.09
N ASP A 255 16.51 -4.05 1.21
CA ASP A 255 16.08 -5.31 0.63
C ASP A 255 15.52 -5.09 -0.78
N TYR A 256 16.25 -5.60 -1.78
CA TYR A 256 15.87 -5.51 -3.18
C TYR A 256 15.17 -6.78 -3.66
N LEU A 257 14.30 -6.62 -4.66
CA LEU A 257 13.77 -7.71 -5.46
C LEU A 257 14.92 -8.39 -6.23
N ASN A 258 15.61 -9.30 -5.56
CA ASN A 258 16.65 -10.18 -6.09
C ASN A 258 16.16 -11.63 -5.99
N GLU A 259 16.07 -12.33 -7.11
CA GLU A 259 15.40 -13.62 -7.20
C GLU A 259 15.98 -14.68 -6.25
N ASP A 260 17.31 -14.83 -6.21
CA ASP A 260 17.95 -15.81 -5.32
C ASP A 260 17.68 -15.51 -3.84
N LYS A 261 17.73 -14.22 -3.46
CA LYS A 261 17.47 -13.80 -2.07
C LYS A 261 16.01 -13.96 -1.71
N VAL A 262 15.10 -13.50 -2.56
CA VAL A 262 13.65 -13.55 -2.33
C VAL A 262 13.17 -14.98 -2.19
N VAL A 263 13.56 -15.88 -3.10
CA VAL A 263 13.21 -17.30 -3.03
C VAL A 263 13.76 -17.95 -1.75
N SER A 264 15.03 -17.64 -1.38
CA SER A 264 15.60 -18.12 -0.13
C SER A 264 14.84 -17.63 1.11
N ASP A 265 14.36 -16.39 1.10
CA ASP A 265 13.62 -15.83 2.23
C ASP A 265 12.19 -16.40 2.32
N ILE A 266 11.53 -16.62 1.19
CA ILE A 266 10.22 -17.29 1.15
C ILE A 266 10.35 -18.71 1.71
N GLN A 267 11.40 -19.47 1.34
CA GLN A 267 11.64 -20.80 1.90
C GLN A 267 11.83 -20.77 3.42
N LYS A 268 12.57 -19.77 3.95
CA LYS A 268 12.70 -19.59 5.40
C LYS A 268 11.38 -19.19 6.05
N ALA A 269 10.58 -18.35 5.39
CA ALA A 269 9.27 -17.95 5.87
C ALA A 269 8.34 -19.16 6.03
N HIS A 270 8.32 -20.09 5.08
CA HIS A 270 7.57 -21.36 5.18
C HIS A 270 8.04 -22.27 6.32
N GLU A 271 9.32 -22.20 6.71
CA GLU A 271 9.81 -22.92 7.88
C GLU A 271 9.30 -22.33 9.21
N LEU A 272 8.86 -21.08 9.21
CA LEU A 272 8.51 -20.30 10.40
C LEU A 272 7.00 -20.02 10.53
N SER A 273 6.24 -20.14 9.45
CA SER A 273 4.85 -19.67 9.41
C SER A 273 3.95 -20.58 8.58
N ASP A 274 2.65 -20.45 8.83
CA ASP A 274 1.57 -21.14 8.13
C ASP A 274 1.10 -20.38 6.89
N PHE A 275 1.48 -19.08 6.75
CA PHE A 275 1.01 -18.16 5.71
C PHE A 275 2.07 -17.11 5.40
N VAL A 276 2.39 -16.89 4.14
CA VAL A 276 3.46 -16.01 3.69
C VAL A 276 2.92 -14.81 2.91
N ILE A 277 3.27 -13.61 3.35
CA ILE A 277 2.90 -12.34 2.74
C ILE A 277 4.14 -11.68 2.16
N VAL A 278 4.07 -11.22 0.91
CA VAL A 278 5.09 -10.38 0.30
C VAL A 278 4.52 -9.00 -0.02
N CYS A 279 5.20 -7.95 0.44
CA CYS A 279 4.84 -6.57 0.19
C CYS A 279 5.92 -5.92 -0.72
N PRO A 280 5.79 -6.01 -2.06
CA PRO A 280 6.75 -5.45 -2.98
C PRO A 280 6.45 -3.99 -3.30
N HIS A 281 7.50 -3.17 -3.34
CA HIS A 281 7.47 -1.82 -3.89
C HIS A 281 7.95 -1.89 -5.33
N TRP A 282 7.04 -1.89 -6.30
CA TRP A 282 7.27 -2.32 -7.68
C TRP A 282 6.37 -1.64 -8.71
N GLY A 283 6.59 -1.94 -9.99
CA GLY A 283 5.71 -1.49 -11.09
C GLY A 283 6.16 -0.19 -11.73
N THR A 284 5.30 0.33 -12.59
CA THR A 284 5.54 1.58 -13.32
C THR A 284 4.63 2.67 -12.80
N GLU A 285 5.21 3.80 -12.36
CA GLU A 285 4.48 4.94 -11.84
C GLU A 285 3.34 5.40 -12.80
N TYR A 286 2.19 5.71 -12.22
CA TYR A 286 1.02 6.30 -12.88
C TYR A 286 0.39 5.43 -13.97
N LYS A 287 0.48 4.11 -13.84
CA LYS A 287 -0.19 3.13 -14.69
C LYS A 287 -1.24 2.37 -13.89
N PHE A 288 -2.42 2.17 -14.52
CA PHE A 288 -3.54 1.42 -13.92
C PHE A 288 -3.54 -0.06 -14.30
N THR A 289 -2.49 -0.50 -14.95
CA THR A 289 -2.34 -1.88 -15.43
C THR A 289 -0.96 -2.41 -15.09
N THR A 290 -0.91 -3.67 -14.74
CA THR A 290 0.33 -4.36 -14.42
C THR A 290 1.33 -4.32 -15.58
N ASP A 291 2.59 -4.17 -15.25
CA ASP A 291 3.68 -4.25 -16.21
C ASP A 291 4.36 -5.65 -16.23
N SER A 292 5.28 -5.85 -17.16
CA SER A 292 5.99 -7.12 -17.29
C SER A 292 6.90 -7.46 -16.11
N TYR A 293 7.33 -6.45 -15.34
CA TYR A 293 8.14 -6.66 -14.14
C TYR A 293 7.29 -7.20 -12.99
N GLN A 294 6.11 -6.61 -12.77
CA GLN A 294 5.13 -7.11 -11.82
C GLN A 294 4.69 -8.53 -12.18
N GLN A 295 4.35 -8.79 -13.46
CA GLN A 295 3.95 -10.12 -13.93
C GLN A 295 5.05 -11.18 -13.71
N LYS A 296 6.33 -10.83 -13.95
CA LYS A 296 7.46 -11.71 -13.67
C LYS A 296 7.52 -12.08 -12.18
N TRP A 297 7.42 -11.09 -11.29
CA TRP A 297 7.52 -11.33 -9.86
C TRP A 297 6.29 -12.04 -9.30
N THR A 298 5.10 -11.72 -9.78
CA THR A 298 3.87 -12.46 -9.45
C THR A 298 4.03 -13.95 -9.74
N LYS A 299 4.59 -14.29 -10.90
CA LYS A 299 4.88 -15.68 -11.24
C LYS A 299 5.90 -16.33 -10.29
N ILE A 300 6.99 -15.62 -9.94
CA ILE A 300 7.99 -16.14 -9.00
C ILE A 300 7.37 -16.37 -7.61
N PHE A 301 6.55 -15.45 -7.13
CA PHE A 301 5.88 -15.58 -5.84
C PHE A 301 4.92 -16.76 -5.83
N LEU A 302 4.09 -16.90 -6.87
CA LEU A 302 3.17 -18.03 -7.01
C LEU A 302 3.90 -19.38 -7.08
N GLU A 303 4.98 -19.48 -7.87
CA GLU A 303 5.81 -20.71 -8.00
C GLU A 303 6.59 -21.07 -6.70
N ASN A 304 6.54 -20.19 -5.68
CA ASN A 304 7.15 -20.41 -4.37
C ASN A 304 6.13 -20.31 -3.23
N ASP A 305 4.86 -20.61 -3.53
CA ASP A 305 3.77 -20.79 -2.57
C ASP A 305 3.51 -19.56 -1.66
N VAL A 306 3.70 -18.35 -2.19
CA VAL A 306 3.27 -17.12 -1.49
C VAL A 306 1.74 -17.06 -1.50
N ASP A 307 1.13 -16.76 -0.37
CA ASP A 307 -0.32 -16.75 -0.20
C ASP A 307 -0.95 -15.39 -0.55
N LEU A 308 -0.24 -14.29 -0.23
CA LEU A 308 -0.73 -12.92 -0.38
C LEU A 308 0.38 -11.97 -0.82
N VAL A 309 0.06 -11.14 -1.82
CA VAL A 309 0.91 -10.05 -2.26
C VAL A 309 0.15 -8.73 -2.15
N ILE A 310 0.75 -7.72 -1.48
CA ILE A 310 0.18 -6.37 -1.42
C ILE A 310 1.25 -5.36 -1.87
N GLY A 311 1.09 -4.87 -3.10
CA GLY A 311 2.04 -3.99 -3.77
C GLY A 311 1.81 -2.50 -3.54
N ALA A 312 2.90 -1.73 -3.73
CA ALA A 312 2.96 -0.28 -3.62
C ALA A 312 3.90 0.28 -4.71
N HIS A 313 4.05 1.60 -4.85
CA HIS A 313 4.90 2.35 -5.77
C HIS A 313 4.20 2.98 -6.99
N PRO A 314 3.23 2.37 -7.69
CA PRO A 314 2.63 3.01 -8.87
C PRO A 314 1.96 4.36 -8.60
N HIS A 315 1.71 4.72 -7.35
CA HIS A 315 1.04 5.96 -6.89
C HIS A 315 -0.38 6.13 -7.42
N VAL A 316 -0.91 5.10 -8.05
CA VAL A 316 -2.30 4.94 -8.48
C VAL A 316 -2.74 3.52 -8.17
N ILE A 317 -4.03 3.33 -8.06
CA ILE A 317 -4.60 2.00 -7.82
C ILE A 317 -4.43 1.10 -9.05
N GLU A 318 -4.09 -0.17 -8.83
CA GLU A 318 -3.98 -1.21 -9.85
C GLU A 318 -4.91 -2.39 -9.53
N PRO A 319 -5.13 -3.34 -10.44
CA PRO A 319 -6.03 -4.48 -10.23
C PRO A 319 -5.76 -5.27 -8.96
N ILE A 320 -6.81 -5.93 -8.48
CA ILE A 320 -6.77 -6.96 -7.43
C ILE A 320 -7.16 -8.27 -8.10
N GLU A 321 -6.32 -9.29 -8.00
CA GLU A 321 -6.51 -10.55 -8.71
C GLU A 321 -6.24 -11.75 -7.80
N MET A 322 -7.09 -12.78 -7.91
CA MET A 322 -6.77 -14.11 -7.42
C MET A 322 -6.05 -14.85 -8.54
N VAL A 323 -4.76 -15.05 -8.41
CA VAL A 323 -3.92 -15.75 -9.39
C VAL A 323 -3.87 -17.23 -9.03
N THR A 324 -3.96 -18.10 -10.03
CA THR A 324 -3.95 -19.56 -9.81
C THR A 324 -2.79 -20.19 -10.59
N ASP A 325 -2.01 -21.05 -9.94
CA ASP A 325 -1.04 -21.88 -10.63
C ASP A 325 -1.77 -23.00 -11.42
N GLU A 326 -1.50 -23.07 -12.72
CA GLU A 326 -2.15 -24.03 -13.62
C GLU A 326 -1.64 -25.48 -13.39
N ASN A 327 -0.52 -25.67 -12.67
CA ASN A 327 0.09 -26.97 -12.48
C ASN A 327 -0.50 -27.75 -11.29
N ASP A 328 -0.76 -27.08 -10.18
CA ASP A 328 -1.23 -27.70 -8.93
C ASP A 328 -2.53 -27.11 -8.40
N GLY A 329 -2.91 -25.92 -8.88
CA GLY A 329 -4.16 -25.24 -8.53
C GLY A 329 -4.03 -24.33 -7.31
N ASP A 330 -2.84 -24.09 -6.81
CA ASP A 330 -2.59 -23.16 -5.70
C ASP A 330 -2.97 -21.74 -6.09
N GLN A 331 -3.43 -20.95 -5.11
CA GLN A 331 -3.97 -19.63 -5.33
C GLN A 331 -3.26 -18.59 -4.47
N MET A 332 -2.95 -17.46 -5.07
CA MET A 332 -2.35 -16.31 -4.43
C MET A 332 -3.21 -15.06 -4.69
N LEU A 333 -3.58 -14.33 -3.64
CA LEU A 333 -4.25 -13.04 -3.79
C LEU A 333 -3.20 -11.95 -4.02
N VAL A 334 -3.41 -11.12 -5.04
CA VAL A 334 -2.51 -10.02 -5.39
C VAL A 334 -3.26 -8.70 -5.46
N TYR A 335 -2.93 -7.77 -4.59
CA TYR A 335 -3.19 -6.35 -4.76
C TYR A 335 -1.97 -5.75 -5.45
N TYR A 336 -2.06 -5.43 -6.74
CA TYR A 336 -0.88 -4.95 -7.47
C TYR A 336 -0.41 -3.58 -7.01
N SER A 337 -1.34 -2.66 -6.70
CA SER A 337 -1.04 -1.40 -6.03
C SER A 337 -2.26 -0.85 -5.30
N LEU A 338 -2.05 -0.41 -4.08
CA LEU A 338 -3.06 0.31 -3.28
C LEU A 338 -3.10 1.82 -3.60
N GLY A 339 -2.20 2.32 -4.45
CA GLY A 339 -2.05 3.74 -4.72
C GLY A 339 -1.53 4.52 -3.51
N ASN A 340 -1.73 5.83 -3.51
CA ASN A 340 -1.28 6.67 -2.39
C ASN A 340 -2.27 6.61 -1.22
N PHE A 341 -1.72 6.51 -0.01
CA PHE A 341 -2.45 6.81 1.21
C PHE A 341 -2.42 8.30 1.49
N VAL A 342 -1.22 8.89 1.58
CA VAL A 342 -1.03 10.34 1.72
C VAL A 342 -0.12 10.83 0.61
N ASN A 343 -0.55 11.88 -0.09
CA ASN A 343 0.18 12.45 -1.21
C ASN A 343 -0.03 13.95 -1.32
N GLY A 344 1.02 14.69 -1.58
CA GLY A 344 0.99 16.14 -1.81
C GLY A 344 1.67 16.53 -3.11
N THR A 345 1.58 15.67 -4.13
CA THR A 345 2.28 15.83 -5.41
C THR A 345 2.06 17.22 -6.02
N GLU A 346 3.10 17.75 -6.62
CA GLU A 346 3.08 18.98 -7.43
C GLU A 346 3.69 18.64 -8.79
N SER A 347 2.91 18.80 -9.85
CA SER A 347 3.38 18.61 -11.22
C SER A 347 2.65 19.51 -12.16
N THR A 348 3.25 19.80 -13.31
CA THR A 348 2.62 20.53 -14.41
C THR A 348 2.23 19.62 -15.57
N THR A 349 2.43 18.30 -15.42
CA THR A 349 2.20 17.32 -16.48
C THR A 349 1.47 16.09 -15.93
N GLY A 350 0.57 15.53 -16.73
CA GLY A 350 -0.20 14.33 -16.41
C GLY A 350 -1.46 14.63 -15.60
N THR A 351 -2.26 13.58 -15.37
CA THR A 351 -3.40 13.59 -14.47
C THR A 351 -2.91 13.44 -13.03
N LEU A 352 -3.22 14.42 -12.19
CA LEU A 352 -2.85 14.39 -10.76
C LEU A 352 -4.01 13.91 -9.90
N ALA A 353 -5.24 14.07 -10.41
CA ALA A 353 -6.45 13.56 -9.78
C ALA A 353 -6.38 12.06 -9.50
N ASP A 354 -5.76 11.30 -10.40
CA ASP A 354 -5.54 9.86 -10.25
C ASP A 354 -4.82 9.48 -8.96
N ARG A 355 -3.88 10.32 -8.54
CA ARG A 355 -3.00 10.09 -7.38
C ARG A 355 -3.66 10.39 -6.04
N MET A 356 -4.88 10.95 -6.07
CA MET A 356 -5.65 11.25 -4.86
C MET A 356 -6.50 10.07 -4.40
N VAL A 357 -6.62 9.03 -5.21
CA VAL A 357 -7.38 7.82 -4.89
C VAL A 357 -6.43 6.69 -4.53
N GLY A 358 -6.69 6.07 -3.40
CA GLY A 358 -5.99 4.88 -2.91
C GLY A 358 -6.95 3.88 -2.31
N GLY A 359 -6.42 2.89 -1.59
CA GLY A 359 -7.19 1.89 -0.88
C GLY A 359 -6.55 1.41 0.40
N ILE A 360 -7.39 0.90 1.28
CA ILE A 360 -7.01 0.08 2.42
C ILE A 360 -7.34 -1.36 2.05
N ALA A 361 -6.33 -2.21 1.90
CA ALA A 361 -6.55 -3.65 1.75
C ALA A 361 -7.03 -4.22 3.09
N GLU A 362 -8.07 -5.03 3.05
CA GLU A 362 -8.68 -5.70 4.20
C GLU A 362 -8.63 -7.21 3.93
N VAL A 363 -7.87 -7.95 4.75
CA VAL A 363 -7.69 -9.40 4.56
C VAL A 363 -7.91 -10.12 5.87
N ASN A 364 -8.77 -11.13 5.88
CA ASN A 364 -8.94 -12.05 7.00
C ASN A 364 -8.29 -13.38 6.69
N ILE A 365 -7.38 -13.80 7.54
CA ILE A 365 -6.63 -15.05 7.45
C ILE A 365 -7.12 -15.97 8.56
N GLY A 366 -7.48 -17.19 8.24
CA GLY A 366 -8.05 -18.13 9.20
C GLY A 366 -8.02 -19.56 8.73
N TYR A 367 -8.64 -20.45 9.49
CA TYR A 367 -8.78 -21.83 9.10
C TYR A 367 -9.90 -21.97 8.05
N THR A 368 -9.56 -22.52 6.91
CA THR A 368 -10.50 -22.84 5.82
C THR A 368 -11.30 -24.12 6.13
N SER A 369 -12.26 -24.45 5.29
CA SER A 369 -13.16 -25.58 5.53
C SER A 369 -12.48 -26.94 5.54
N ASP A 370 -11.30 -27.07 4.95
CA ASP A 370 -10.47 -28.27 4.94
C ASP A 370 -9.47 -28.34 6.11
N GLY A 371 -9.40 -27.27 6.92
CA GLY A 371 -8.56 -27.14 8.10
C GLY A 371 -7.16 -26.57 7.81
N SER A 372 -6.87 -26.17 6.59
CA SER A 372 -5.65 -25.41 6.25
C SER A 372 -5.79 -23.94 6.68
N VAL A 373 -4.66 -23.23 6.77
CA VAL A 373 -4.65 -21.78 6.92
C VAL A 373 -4.75 -21.14 5.54
N GLY A 374 -5.57 -20.10 5.41
CA GLY A 374 -5.76 -19.42 4.14
C GLY A 374 -6.58 -18.14 4.30
N ILE A 375 -6.83 -17.45 3.19
CA ILE A 375 -7.68 -16.25 3.15
C ILE A 375 -9.15 -16.66 3.28
N THR A 376 -9.81 -16.20 4.33
CA THR A 376 -11.24 -16.47 4.57
C THR A 376 -12.14 -15.40 3.99
N SER A 377 -11.65 -14.17 3.91
CA SER A 377 -12.29 -13.06 3.17
C SER A 377 -11.28 -11.97 2.85
N TYR A 378 -11.53 -11.21 1.81
CA TYR A 378 -10.75 -10.03 1.46
C TYR A 378 -11.63 -8.97 0.82
N ASP A 379 -11.22 -7.72 0.97
CA ASP A 379 -11.85 -6.57 0.34
C ASP A 379 -10.81 -5.44 0.16
N VAL A 380 -11.23 -4.32 -0.39
CA VAL A 380 -10.50 -3.06 -0.39
C VAL A 380 -11.46 -1.93 -0.10
N ALA A 381 -11.16 -1.09 0.88
CA ALA A 381 -11.89 0.14 1.15
C ALA A 381 -11.25 1.28 0.34
N PRO A 382 -11.94 1.87 -0.65
CA PRO A 382 -11.42 3.00 -1.40
C PRO A 382 -11.31 4.24 -0.51
N ILE A 383 -10.19 4.96 -0.63
CA ILE A 383 -9.90 6.19 0.10
C ILE A 383 -9.56 7.35 -0.82
N VAL A 384 -9.70 8.57 -0.30
CA VAL A 384 -9.31 9.79 -0.98
C VAL A 384 -8.38 10.60 -0.08
N CYS A 385 -7.20 10.93 -0.58
CA CYS A 385 -6.32 11.90 0.04
C CYS A 385 -6.87 13.32 -0.19
N HIS A 386 -7.33 13.96 0.88
CA HIS A 386 -7.85 15.32 0.83
C HIS A 386 -6.72 16.32 1.13
N MET A 387 -6.33 17.10 0.12
CA MET A 387 -5.34 18.17 0.26
C MET A 387 -6.00 19.43 0.80
N GLY A 388 -6.22 19.50 2.11
CA GLY A 388 -6.69 20.70 2.80
C GLY A 388 -5.57 21.66 3.19
N TYR A 389 -5.87 22.58 4.11
CA TYR A 389 -4.89 23.45 4.77
C TYR A 389 -4.69 23.01 6.22
N GLY A 390 -3.42 22.93 6.67
CA GLY A 390 -3.10 22.50 8.02
C GLY A 390 -3.77 21.17 8.35
N THR A 391 -4.49 21.08 9.46
CA THR A 391 -5.14 19.83 9.92
C THR A 391 -6.35 19.38 9.08
N ASP A 392 -6.74 20.13 8.06
CA ASP A 392 -7.72 19.67 7.07
C ASP A 392 -7.07 18.79 5.98
N TYR A 393 -5.73 18.66 5.97
CA TYR A 393 -5.04 17.67 5.17
C TYR A 393 -5.24 16.29 5.82
N THR A 394 -5.97 15.39 5.17
CA THR A 394 -6.34 14.11 5.80
C THR A 394 -6.84 13.09 4.77
N VAL A 395 -7.01 11.85 5.19
CA VAL A 395 -7.57 10.77 4.37
C VAL A 395 -9.01 10.51 4.76
N TYR A 396 -9.88 10.35 3.75
CA TYR A 396 -11.29 9.97 3.93
C TYR A 396 -11.57 8.64 3.23
N TYR A 397 -12.52 7.86 3.74
CA TYR A 397 -13.16 6.84 2.91
C TYR A 397 -13.91 7.51 1.74
N LEU A 398 -13.86 6.90 0.56
CA LEU A 398 -14.56 7.43 -0.61
C LEU A 398 -16.07 7.52 -0.39
N ASP A 399 -16.65 6.61 0.39
CA ASP A 399 -18.08 6.59 0.72
C ASP A 399 -18.49 7.77 1.61
N ASP A 400 -17.57 8.26 2.44
CA ASP A 400 -17.77 9.43 3.32
C ASP A 400 -17.33 10.74 2.66
N TYR A 401 -16.69 10.68 1.48
CA TYR A 401 -16.21 11.85 0.76
C TYR A 401 -17.35 12.53 0.01
N THR A 402 -17.58 13.82 0.28
CA THR A 402 -18.70 14.58 -0.28
C THR A 402 -18.29 15.47 -1.44
N GLU A 403 -19.28 15.94 -2.22
CA GLU A 403 -19.05 16.95 -3.27
C GLU A 403 -18.46 18.25 -2.71
N GLU A 404 -18.85 18.63 -1.48
CA GLU A 404 -18.31 19.81 -0.81
C GLU A 404 -16.84 19.64 -0.44
N LEU A 405 -16.44 18.47 0.02
CA LEU A 405 -15.03 18.13 0.29
C LEU A 405 -14.24 18.09 -1.01
N ALA A 406 -14.78 17.46 -2.05
CA ALA A 406 -14.12 17.41 -3.36
C ALA A 406 -13.89 18.82 -3.92
N ALA A 407 -14.86 19.73 -3.81
CA ALA A 407 -14.73 21.10 -4.24
C ALA A 407 -13.71 21.94 -3.44
N GLN A 408 -13.30 21.47 -2.27
CA GLN A 408 -12.30 22.11 -1.40
C GLN A 408 -10.91 21.47 -1.51
N ASN A 409 -10.79 20.33 -2.20
CA ASN A 409 -9.50 19.67 -2.38
C ASN A 409 -8.57 20.53 -3.26
N ARG A 410 -7.41 20.89 -2.71
CA ARG A 410 -6.43 21.78 -3.38
C ARG A 410 -5.76 21.16 -4.60
N ILE A 411 -5.98 19.88 -4.87
CA ILE A 411 -5.56 19.28 -6.14
C ILE A 411 -6.22 19.98 -7.33
N LEU A 412 -7.39 20.59 -7.13
CA LEU A 412 -8.09 21.37 -8.15
C LEU A 412 -7.29 22.58 -8.65
N ASP A 413 -6.34 23.09 -7.85
CA ASP A 413 -5.42 24.16 -8.27
C ASP A 413 -4.48 23.69 -9.39
N GLN A 414 -4.28 22.38 -9.53
CA GLN A 414 -3.34 21.73 -10.46
C GLN A 414 -4.06 20.88 -11.50
N ASP A 415 -5.13 20.20 -11.10
CA ASP A 415 -5.92 19.30 -11.96
C ASP A 415 -7.42 19.54 -11.77
N PRO A 416 -8.04 20.35 -12.64
CA PRO A 416 -9.46 20.67 -12.54
C PRO A 416 -10.39 19.51 -12.91
N THR A 417 -9.87 18.35 -13.30
CA THR A 417 -10.68 17.16 -13.59
C THR A 417 -11.11 16.43 -12.33
N PHE A 418 -10.45 16.71 -11.18
CA PHE A 418 -10.78 16.07 -9.92
C PHE A 418 -12.21 16.40 -9.48
N SER A 419 -12.95 15.39 -9.09
CA SER A 419 -14.29 15.46 -8.50
C SER A 419 -14.62 14.18 -7.76
N LEU A 420 -15.66 14.16 -6.94
CA LEU A 420 -16.16 12.92 -6.32
C LEU A 420 -16.55 11.88 -7.37
N ASP A 421 -17.23 12.30 -8.43
CA ASP A 421 -17.62 11.41 -9.54
C ASP A 421 -16.38 10.82 -10.25
N TYR A 422 -15.35 11.63 -10.44
CA TYR A 422 -14.06 11.15 -10.97
C TYR A 422 -13.46 10.03 -10.11
N CYS A 423 -13.40 10.24 -8.78
CA CYS A 423 -12.87 9.23 -7.86
C CYS A 423 -13.67 7.91 -7.92
N ARG A 424 -15.01 8.01 -7.92
CA ARG A 424 -15.90 6.85 -8.06
C ARG A 424 -15.73 6.11 -9.39
N GLN A 425 -15.62 6.85 -10.49
CA GLN A 425 -15.39 6.25 -11.80
C GLN A 425 -14.04 5.54 -11.87
N LEU A 426 -13.00 6.12 -11.28
CA LEU A 426 -11.68 5.49 -11.24
C LEU A 426 -11.72 4.15 -10.49
N VAL A 427 -12.32 4.13 -9.29
CA VAL A 427 -12.49 2.91 -8.49
C VAL A 427 -13.33 1.86 -9.23
N GLN A 428 -14.46 2.29 -9.85
CA GLN A 428 -15.28 1.39 -10.66
C GLN A 428 -14.51 0.79 -11.85
N ASN A 429 -13.65 1.57 -12.49
CA ASN A 429 -12.90 1.11 -13.66
C ASN A 429 -11.77 0.13 -13.29
N VAL A 430 -11.14 0.29 -12.15
CA VAL A 430 -9.97 -0.51 -11.75
C VAL A 430 -10.39 -1.70 -10.88
N TRP A 431 -11.27 -1.49 -9.91
CA TRP A 431 -11.67 -2.53 -8.94
C TRP A 431 -13.10 -3.07 -9.14
N GLY A 432 -13.91 -2.42 -9.98
CA GLY A 432 -15.30 -2.84 -10.22
C GLY A 432 -16.25 -2.52 -9.06
N LYS A 433 -15.89 -1.56 -8.21
CA LYS A 433 -16.66 -1.16 -7.01
C LYS A 433 -17.36 0.17 -7.19
#